data_ff1b8745017cfb0450eb9dd6f6f3efbf
#
_entry.id   ff1b8745017cfb0450eb9dd6f6f3efbf
#
_cell.length_a   1.000
_cell.length_b   1.000
_cell.length_c   1.000
_cell.angle_alpha   90.00
_cell.angle_beta   90.00
_cell.angle_gamma   90.00
#
_symmetry.space_group_name_H-M   'P 1'
#
loop_
_entity.id
_entity.type
_entity.pdbx_description
1 polymer ?
#
loop_
_entity_poly.entity_id
_entity_poly.type
_entity_poly.pdbx_seq_one_letter_code
_entity_poly.pdbx_strand_id
1 'polypeptide(L)'
;MFFFISAPSYTYETGQLPGINSYKINLSSDVKNALDNGITLTLDCELKTEKTLWLLSIPQNQIKYSFTLTHHSLSNRYLVRYMDTQAPKNFDSAGEATDFISEQSIKFLNQYASQQSDAKMRLSLNKFKLLGPMRLNAFIAKQWDIDTGWISWSPEI
;
A
#
# COMPACT_ATOMS: atom_id res chain seq x y z
N MET A 1 3.77 21.55 6.78
CA MET A 1 4.63 20.54 7.40
C MET A 1 4.63 19.28 6.53
N PHE A 2 5.81 18.75 6.25
CA PHE A 2 5.94 17.52 5.50
C PHE A 2 6.45 16.42 6.41
N PHE A 3 5.79 15.27 6.36
CA PHE A 3 6.27 14.07 7.01
C PHE A 3 6.81 13.12 5.97
N PHE A 4 8.02 12.62 6.18
CA PHE A 4 8.65 11.66 5.30
C PHE A 4 8.83 10.34 6.04
N ILE A 5 8.43 9.28 5.40
CA ILE A 5 8.74 7.93 5.85
C ILE A 5 9.70 7.30 4.85
N SER A 6 10.68 6.62 5.40
CA SER A 6 11.92 6.29 4.73
C SER A 6 11.83 5.38 3.50
N ALA A 7 10.83 4.61 3.31
CA ALA A 7 10.66 3.83 2.08
C ALA A 7 9.48 2.86 2.20
N PRO A 8 8.50 2.91 1.34
CA PRO A 8 8.24 4.01 0.42
C PRO A 8 7.89 5.29 1.19
N SER A 9 8.20 6.43 0.63
CA SER A 9 7.91 7.70 1.28
C SER A 9 6.48 8.13 1.01
N TYR A 10 5.84 8.65 2.00
CA TYR A 10 4.58 9.36 1.87
C TYR A 10 4.72 10.78 2.41
N THR A 11 3.93 11.67 1.89
CA THR A 11 3.92 13.07 2.31
C THR A 11 2.54 13.49 2.75
N TYR A 12 2.51 14.27 3.84
CA TYR A 12 1.32 15.00 4.23
C TYR A 12 1.47 16.45 3.79
N GLU A 13 0.45 16.98 3.16
CA GLU A 13 0.40 18.40 2.82
C GLU A 13 -0.43 19.15 3.85
N THR A 14 0.18 20.16 4.46
CA THR A 14 -0.50 21.03 5.43
C THR A 14 -1.46 21.96 4.72
N GLY A 15 -2.63 22.11 5.24
CA GLY A 15 -3.63 23.04 4.72
C GLY A 15 -4.66 22.42 3.79
N GLN A 16 -4.52 21.14 3.49
CA GLN A 16 -5.57 20.37 2.84
C GLN A 16 -6.46 19.68 3.87
N LEU A 17 -7.49 19.00 3.39
CA LEU A 17 -8.39 18.23 4.25
C LEU A 17 -7.61 17.25 5.12
N PRO A 18 -8.06 16.99 6.35
CA PRO A 18 -7.36 16.08 7.24
C PRO A 18 -7.20 14.71 6.62
N GLY A 19 -6.08 14.10 6.90
CA GLY A 19 -5.75 12.77 6.42
C GLY A 19 -4.57 12.75 5.48
N ILE A 20 -4.37 11.59 4.85
CA ILE A 20 -3.30 11.36 3.90
C ILE A 20 -3.79 11.78 2.53
N ASN A 21 -3.05 12.70 1.91
CA ASN A 21 -3.40 13.14 0.55
C ASN A 21 -2.79 12.25 -0.52
N SER A 22 -1.54 11.86 -0.31
CA SER A 22 -0.85 10.98 -1.24
C SER A 22 0.37 10.33 -0.57
N TYR A 23 0.77 9.21 -1.10
CA TYR A 23 2.07 8.60 -0.84
C TYR A 23 2.54 7.89 -2.10
N LYS A 24 3.84 7.71 -2.23
CA LYS A 24 4.43 7.03 -3.38
C LYS A 24 4.95 5.65 -2.99
N ILE A 25 4.65 4.67 -3.83
CA ILE A 25 5.24 3.35 -3.75
C ILE A 25 6.43 3.35 -4.71
N ASN A 26 7.63 3.26 -4.17
CA ASN A 26 8.86 3.21 -4.96
C ASN A 26 9.31 1.76 -5.09
N LEU A 27 9.30 1.26 -6.32
CA LEU A 27 9.85 -0.05 -6.62
C LEU A 27 11.35 0.09 -6.90
N SER A 28 12.16 -0.70 -6.19
CA SER A 28 13.58 -0.78 -6.51
C SER A 28 13.78 -1.37 -7.90
N SER A 29 14.97 -1.18 -8.47
CA SER A 29 15.29 -1.76 -9.77
C SER A 29 15.14 -3.30 -9.79
N ASP A 30 15.53 -3.97 -8.70
CA ASP A 30 15.41 -5.42 -8.59
C ASP A 30 13.96 -5.88 -8.59
N VAL A 31 13.10 -5.20 -7.83
CA VAL A 31 11.67 -5.50 -7.77
C VAL A 31 11.01 -5.21 -9.12
N LYS A 32 11.36 -4.09 -9.75
CA LYS A 32 10.83 -3.73 -11.05
C LYS A 32 11.26 -4.73 -12.12
N ASN A 33 12.52 -5.16 -12.13
CA ASN A 33 13.00 -6.19 -13.05
C ASN A 33 12.26 -7.51 -12.84
N ALA A 34 12.03 -7.91 -11.61
CA ALA A 34 11.25 -9.12 -11.31
C ALA A 34 9.82 -9.00 -11.85
N LEU A 35 9.18 -7.85 -11.63
CA LEU A 35 7.85 -7.57 -12.16
C LEU A 35 7.82 -7.64 -13.68
N ASP A 36 8.78 -7.00 -14.36
CA ASP A 36 8.89 -7.00 -15.82
C ASP A 36 9.14 -8.42 -16.38
N ASN A 37 9.74 -9.30 -15.58
CA ASN A 37 9.95 -10.70 -15.91
C ASN A 37 8.77 -11.62 -15.51
N GLY A 38 7.63 -11.05 -15.20
CA GLY A 38 6.39 -11.78 -14.95
C GLY A 38 6.14 -12.22 -13.52
N ILE A 39 6.93 -11.73 -12.56
CA ILE A 39 6.67 -12.01 -11.15
C ILE A 39 5.50 -11.17 -10.68
N THR A 40 4.54 -11.83 -10.04
CA THR A 40 3.40 -11.17 -9.42
C THR A 40 3.78 -10.63 -8.06
N LEU A 41 3.53 -9.34 -7.83
CA LEU A 41 3.68 -8.72 -6.53
C LEU A 41 2.32 -8.64 -5.85
N THR A 42 2.23 -9.11 -4.62
CA THR A 42 1.03 -8.96 -3.78
C THR A 42 1.32 -7.90 -2.71
N LEU A 43 0.57 -6.83 -2.74
CA LEU A 43 0.65 -5.75 -1.75
C LEU A 43 -0.57 -5.83 -0.84
N ASP A 44 -0.33 -5.96 0.44
CA ASP A 44 -1.38 -6.02 1.44
C ASP A 44 -1.59 -4.63 2.05
N CYS A 45 -2.82 -4.16 2.00
CA CYS A 45 -3.27 -2.93 2.65
C CYS A 45 -4.02 -3.30 3.91
N GLU A 46 -3.43 -3.03 5.05
CA GLU A 46 -4.04 -3.27 6.35
C GLU A 46 -4.62 -1.97 6.90
N LEU A 47 -5.87 -2.02 7.29
CA LEU A 47 -6.58 -0.90 7.91
C LEU A 47 -7.00 -1.30 9.32
N LYS A 48 -6.71 -0.45 10.29
CA LYS A 48 -7.18 -0.66 11.65
C LYS A 48 -7.71 0.63 12.25
N THR A 49 -8.70 0.51 13.11
CA THR A 49 -9.19 1.61 13.94
C THR A 49 -8.78 1.36 15.38
N GLU A 50 -8.43 2.43 16.07
CA GLU A 50 -8.06 2.41 17.48
C GLU A 50 -8.95 3.39 18.24
N LYS A 51 -9.26 3.06 19.47
CA LYS A 51 -9.92 3.97 20.40
C LYS A 51 -8.99 4.23 21.56
N THR A 52 -8.73 5.49 21.82
CA THR A 52 -7.93 5.88 22.99
C THR A 52 -8.83 6.03 24.20
N LEU A 53 -8.63 5.19 25.21
CA LEU A 53 -9.24 5.30 26.51
C LEU A 53 -8.14 5.59 27.53
N TRP A 54 -8.17 6.79 28.11
CA TRP A 54 -7.14 7.27 29.01
C TRP A 54 -5.80 7.37 28.27
N LEU A 55 -4.80 6.60 28.67
CA LEU A 55 -3.48 6.52 28.05
C LEU A 55 -3.29 5.24 27.21
N LEU A 56 -4.34 4.43 27.05
CA LEU A 56 -4.29 3.16 26.35
C LEU A 56 -5.00 3.27 25.00
N SER A 57 -4.31 2.84 23.95
CA SER A 57 -4.89 2.67 22.62
C SER A 57 -5.42 1.25 22.50
N ILE A 58 -6.70 1.12 22.27
CA ILE A 58 -7.37 -0.18 22.16
C ILE A 58 -7.76 -0.39 20.70
N PRO A 59 -7.22 -1.45 20.04
CA PRO A 59 -7.65 -1.79 18.68
C PRO A 59 -9.14 -2.16 18.68
N GLN A 60 -9.87 -1.62 17.70
CA GLN A 60 -11.30 -1.89 17.56
C GLN A 60 -11.55 -2.87 16.42
N ASN A 61 -11.14 -2.52 15.23
CA ASN A 61 -11.35 -3.30 14.02
C ASN A 61 -10.11 -3.33 13.15
N GLN A 62 -9.95 -4.42 12.42
CA GLN A 62 -8.89 -4.56 11.43
C GLN A 62 -9.47 -5.19 10.18
N ILE A 63 -9.15 -4.61 9.02
CA ILE A 63 -9.51 -5.11 7.70
C ILE A 63 -8.24 -5.15 6.85
N LYS A 64 -8.19 -6.13 5.95
CA LYS A 64 -7.07 -6.30 5.03
C LYS A 64 -7.58 -6.41 3.61
N TYR A 65 -7.03 -5.61 2.73
CA TYR A 65 -7.23 -5.69 1.28
C TYR A 65 -5.91 -6.08 0.62
N SER A 66 -5.98 -6.89 -0.42
CA SER A 66 -4.80 -7.28 -1.18
C SER A 66 -4.90 -6.77 -2.62
N PHE A 67 -3.80 -6.18 -3.09
CA PHE A 67 -3.61 -5.81 -4.48
C PHE A 67 -2.61 -6.75 -5.11
N THR A 68 -2.89 -7.21 -6.32
CA THR A 68 -1.89 -7.92 -7.11
C THR A 68 -1.46 -7.04 -8.27
N LEU A 69 -0.15 -6.96 -8.49
CA LEU A 69 0.46 -6.22 -9.59
C LEU A 69 1.24 -7.22 -10.44
N THR A 70 0.91 -7.29 -11.72
CA THR A 70 1.57 -8.15 -12.70
C THR A 70 1.90 -7.39 -13.96
N HIS A 71 2.96 -7.80 -14.65
CA HIS A 71 3.27 -7.33 -15.99
C HIS A 71 2.86 -8.38 -17.01
N HIS A 72 2.01 -8.00 -17.95
CA HIS A 72 1.58 -8.85 -19.03
C HIS A 72 2.45 -8.60 -20.27
N SER A 73 3.38 -9.51 -20.53
CA SER A 73 4.45 -9.31 -21.51
C SER A 73 3.93 -9.15 -22.95
N LEU A 74 2.85 -9.85 -23.31
CA LEU A 74 2.31 -9.79 -24.66
C LEU A 74 1.72 -8.42 -25.00
N SER A 75 1.05 -7.79 -24.05
CA SER A 75 0.47 -6.47 -24.24
C SER A 75 1.37 -5.34 -23.74
N ASN A 76 2.46 -5.69 -23.06
CA ASN A 76 3.35 -4.76 -22.38
C ASN A 76 2.60 -3.80 -21.43
N ARG A 77 1.65 -4.37 -20.68
CA ARG A 77 0.78 -3.64 -19.76
C ARG A 77 0.97 -4.14 -18.34
N TYR A 78 0.78 -3.24 -17.41
CA TYR A 78 0.78 -3.55 -15.98
C TYR A 78 -0.66 -3.70 -15.51
N LEU A 79 -0.96 -4.83 -14.88
CA LEU A 79 -2.30 -5.16 -14.43
C LEU A 79 -2.36 -5.08 -12.92
N VAL A 80 -3.34 -4.35 -12.41
CA VAL A 80 -3.65 -4.29 -10.98
C VAL A 80 -5.01 -4.93 -10.76
N ARG A 81 -5.04 -5.91 -9.87
CA ARG A 81 -6.27 -6.52 -9.39
C ARG A 81 -6.40 -6.31 -7.90
N TYR A 82 -7.56 -5.90 -7.47
CA TYR A 82 -7.93 -5.83 -6.06
C TYR A 82 -9.37 -6.33 -5.92
N MET A 83 -9.68 -6.99 -4.81
CA MET A 83 -10.92 -7.73 -4.62
C MET A 83 -11.11 -8.84 -5.66
N ASP A 84 -11.42 -10.03 -5.23
CA ASP A 84 -11.40 -11.25 -6.04
C ASP A 84 -12.37 -11.26 -7.24
N THR A 85 -13.35 -10.37 -7.24
CA THR A 85 -14.45 -10.37 -8.22
C THR A 85 -14.34 -9.32 -9.31
N GLN A 86 -13.37 -8.40 -9.23
CA GLN A 86 -13.26 -7.32 -10.20
C GLN A 86 -12.26 -7.63 -11.29
N ALA A 87 -12.56 -7.15 -12.52
CA ALA A 87 -11.65 -7.22 -13.64
C ALA A 87 -10.37 -6.40 -13.34
N PRO A 88 -9.19 -6.87 -13.79
CA PRO A 88 -7.96 -6.13 -13.58
C PRO A 88 -7.98 -4.79 -14.32
N LYS A 89 -7.34 -3.80 -13.76
CA LYS A 89 -7.10 -2.51 -14.40
C LYS A 89 -5.75 -2.52 -15.09
N ASN A 90 -5.69 -1.90 -16.27
CA ASN A 90 -4.50 -1.85 -17.12
C ASN A 90 -3.82 -0.49 -17.02
N PHE A 91 -2.50 -0.51 -16.98
CA PHE A 91 -1.68 0.71 -16.96
C PHE A 91 -0.51 0.58 -17.91
N ASP A 92 -0.05 1.70 -18.45
CA ASP A 92 1.08 1.74 -19.40
C ASP A 92 2.43 1.61 -18.71
N SER A 93 2.51 1.99 -17.44
CA SER A 93 3.75 1.94 -16.67
C SER A 93 3.53 1.38 -15.26
N ALA A 94 4.61 0.85 -14.67
CA ALA A 94 4.60 0.41 -13.30
C ALA A 94 4.30 1.58 -12.33
N GLY A 95 4.79 2.78 -12.65
CA GLY A 95 4.52 3.99 -11.86
C GLY A 95 3.03 4.32 -11.79
N GLU A 96 2.34 4.30 -12.92
CA GLU A 96 0.88 4.52 -12.95
C GLU A 96 0.13 3.45 -12.15
N ALA A 97 0.56 2.20 -12.27
CA ALA A 97 -0.05 1.09 -11.53
C ALA A 97 0.11 1.26 -10.02
N THR A 98 1.31 1.61 -9.56
CA THR A 98 1.56 1.85 -8.13
C THR A 98 0.85 3.09 -7.62
N ASP A 99 0.75 4.16 -8.42
CA ASP A 99 -0.03 5.35 -8.06
C ASP A 99 -1.52 5.00 -7.88
N PHE A 100 -2.06 4.16 -8.74
CA PHE A 100 -3.44 3.67 -8.60
C PHE A 100 -3.61 2.89 -7.30
N ILE A 101 -2.67 2.02 -6.94
CA ILE A 101 -2.73 1.25 -5.68
C ILE A 101 -2.72 2.21 -4.48
N SER A 102 -1.86 3.23 -4.49
CA SER A 102 -1.80 4.20 -3.41
C SER A 102 -3.10 5.00 -3.29
N GLU A 103 -3.67 5.44 -4.39
CA GLU A 103 -4.96 6.17 -4.41
C GLU A 103 -6.11 5.31 -3.89
N GLN A 104 -6.19 4.05 -4.31
CA GLN A 104 -7.25 3.14 -3.84
C GLN A 104 -7.11 2.84 -2.34
N SER A 105 -5.89 2.66 -1.86
CA SER A 105 -5.66 2.42 -0.44
C SER A 105 -6.07 3.62 0.41
N ILE A 106 -5.81 4.84 -0.06
CA ILE A 106 -6.28 6.07 0.61
C ILE A 106 -7.81 6.15 0.61
N LYS A 107 -8.45 5.80 -0.50
CA LYS A 107 -9.92 5.75 -0.56
C LYS A 107 -10.48 4.75 0.46
N PHE A 108 -9.88 3.59 0.57
CA PHE A 108 -10.29 2.60 1.58
C PHE A 108 -10.09 3.13 2.99
N LEU A 109 -8.98 3.81 3.26
CA LEU A 109 -8.74 4.43 4.55
C LEU A 109 -9.81 5.47 4.88
N ASN A 110 -10.13 6.36 3.94
CA ASN A 110 -11.13 7.40 4.14
C ASN A 110 -12.54 6.82 4.37
N GLN A 111 -12.89 5.75 3.65
CA GLN A 111 -14.16 5.06 3.83
C GLN A 111 -14.23 4.30 5.15
N TYR A 112 -13.11 3.74 5.58
CA TYR A 112 -13.02 2.96 6.80
C TYR A 112 -12.95 3.83 8.05
N ALA A 113 -12.32 5.00 7.93
CA ALA A 113 -12.18 5.91 9.04
C ALA A 113 -13.53 6.47 9.44
N SER A 114 -13.90 6.32 10.71
CA SER A 114 -15.09 6.94 11.26
C SER A 114 -14.72 8.28 11.91
N GLN A 115 -15.70 9.20 12.02
CA GLN A 115 -15.50 10.51 12.64
C GLN A 115 -15.12 10.43 14.14
N GLN A 116 -15.27 9.27 14.75
CA GLN A 116 -15.09 9.09 16.19
C GLN A 116 -13.88 8.24 16.57
N SER A 117 -13.16 7.70 15.59
CA SER A 117 -12.01 6.82 15.84
C SER A 117 -10.84 7.17 14.95
N ASP A 118 -9.65 7.02 15.50
CA ASP A 118 -8.43 7.12 14.74
C ASP A 118 -8.27 5.87 13.87
N ALA A 119 -7.97 6.08 12.61
CA ALA A 119 -7.69 5.00 11.68
C ALA A 119 -6.23 5.02 11.29
N LYS A 120 -5.68 3.84 11.06
CA LYS A 120 -4.32 3.66 10.58
C LYS A 120 -4.32 2.72 9.39
N MET A 121 -3.39 2.96 8.49
CA MET A 121 -3.19 2.16 7.29
C MET A 121 -1.72 1.77 7.17
N ARG A 122 -1.49 0.58 6.68
CA ARG A 122 -0.15 0.10 6.31
C ARG A 122 -0.25 -0.64 5.00
N LEU A 123 0.59 -0.29 4.04
CA LEU A 123 0.75 -1.03 2.80
C LEU A 123 2.11 -1.70 2.80
N SER A 124 2.14 -2.99 2.55
CA SER A 124 3.40 -3.76 2.53
C SER A 124 3.36 -4.86 1.49
N LEU A 125 4.55 -5.20 0.97
CA LEU A 125 4.70 -6.36 0.10
C LEU A 125 4.53 -7.65 0.90
N ASN A 126 3.64 -8.52 0.46
CA ASN A 126 3.48 -9.85 1.02
C ASN A 126 4.54 -10.79 0.43
N LYS A 127 5.66 -10.90 1.13
CA LYS A 127 6.79 -11.72 0.67
C LYS A 127 6.47 -13.21 0.65
N PHE A 128 5.50 -13.66 1.44
CA PHE A 128 5.06 -15.06 1.45
C PHE A 128 4.35 -15.49 0.16
N LYS A 129 3.81 -14.53 -0.59
CA LYS A 129 3.16 -14.78 -1.88
C LYS A 129 4.15 -14.86 -3.04
N LEU A 130 5.42 -14.58 -2.82
CA LEU A 130 6.45 -14.73 -3.85
C LEU A 130 6.79 -16.19 -4.08
N LEU A 131 7.29 -16.50 -5.28
CA LEU A 131 7.79 -17.83 -5.61
C LEU A 131 8.94 -18.22 -4.68
N GLY A 132 9.06 -19.52 -4.38
CA GLY A 132 9.99 -20.06 -3.37
C GLY A 132 11.41 -19.50 -3.41
N PRO A 133 12.12 -19.55 -4.56
CA PRO A 133 13.48 -19.03 -4.65
C PRO A 133 13.61 -17.53 -4.40
N MET A 134 12.60 -16.76 -4.83
CA MET A 134 12.58 -15.31 -4.65
C MET A 134 12.21 -14.90 -3.23
N ARG A 135 11.46 -15.73 -2.56
CA ARG A 135 11.02 -15.48 -1.17
C ARG A 135 12.21 -15.30 -0.23
N LEU A 136 13.20 -16.17 -0.34
CA LEU A 136 14.39 -16.09 0.50
C LEU A 136 15.15 -14.77 0.25
N ASN A 137 15.37 -14.42 -1.01
CA ASN A 137 16.03 -13.17 -1.37
C ASN A 137 15.24 -11.95 -0.87
N ALA A 138 13.92 -11.99 -0.97
CA ALA A 138 13.06 -10.90 -0.53
C ALA A 138 13.11 -10.67 0.98
N PHE A 139 13.32 -11.71 1.78
CA PHE A 139 13.46 -11.56 3.23
C PHE A 139 14.82 -11.01 3.65
N ILE A 140 15.85 -11.23 2.85
CA ILE A 140 17.22 -10.82 3.17
C ILE A 140 17.57 -9.46 2.59
N ALA A 141 17.12 -9.16 1.38
CA ALA A 141 17.52 -7.97 0.64
C ALA A 141 16.57 -6.80 0.91
N LYS A 142 17.15 -5.66 1.32
CA LYS A 142 16.38 -4.42 1.59
C LYS A 142 15.61 -3.89 0.40
N GLN A 143 16.06 -4.20 -0.82
CA GLN A 143 15.38 -3.79 -2.05
C GLN A 143 13.95 -4.32 -2.15
N TRP A 144 13.63 -5.38 -1.41
CA TRP A 144 12.31 -5.99 -1.36
C TRP A 144 11.45 -5.51 -0.18
N ASP A 145 11.96 -4.58 0.61
CA ASP A 145 11.23 -4.03 1.75
C ASP A 145 10.30 -2.89 1.28
N ILE A 146 9.16 -3.27 0.74
CA ILE A 146 8.09 -2.35 0.40
C ILE A 146 7.13 -2.32 1.58
N ASP A 147 7.20 -1.26 2.37
CA ASP A 147 6.41 -1.11 3.58
C ASP A 147 6.28 0.37 3.92
N THR A 148 5.06 0.86 3.97
CA THR A 148 4.79 2.26 4.34
C THR A 148 4.96 2.52 5.83
N GLY A 149 4.99 1.44 6.65
CA GLY A 149 4.72 1.60 8.07
C GLY A 149 3.28 2.03 8.32
N TRP A 150 2.93 2.22 9.57
CA TRP A 150 1.58 2.64 9.94
C TRP A 150 1.41 4.14 9.70
N ILE A 151 0.49 4.48 8.82
CA ILE A 151 0.11 5.85 8.49
C ILE A 151 -1.18 6.17 9.23
N SER A 152 -1.14 7.21 10.06
CA SER A 152 -2.30 7.61 10.86
C SER A 152 -3.20 8.57 10.09
N TRP A 153 -4.49 8.33 10.17
CA TRP A 153 -5.53 9.25 9.72
C TRP A 153 -6.32 9.70 10.94
N SER A 154 -6.49 10.99 11.09
CA SER A 154 -7.30 11.55 12.16
C SER A 154 -8.28 12.54 11.58
N PRO A 155 -9.55 12.50 12.00
CA PRO A 155 -10.51 13.50 11.55
C PRO A 155 -10.11 14.87 12.08
N GLU A 156 -10.42 15.90 11.32
CA GLU A 156 -10.31 17.27 11.80
C GLU A 156 -11.35 17.51 12.89
N ILE A 157 -10.88 18.05 13.97
CA ILE A 157 -11.76 18.40 15.10
C ILE A 157 -12.27 19.83 14.93
#